data_739a628a61c3ca2863a6c940290fd9b0
#
_entry.id   739a628a61c3ca2863a6c940290fd9b0
#
_cell.length_a   1.000
_cell.length_b   1.000
_cell.length_c   1.000
_cell.angle_alpha   90.00
_cell.angle_beta   90.00
_cell.angle_gamma   90.00
#
_symmetry.space_group_name_H-M   'P 1'
#
loop_
_entity.id
_entity.type
_entity.pdbx_description
1 polymer ?
#
loop_
_entity_poly.entity_id
_entity_poly.type
_entity_poly.pdbx_seq_one_letter_code
_entity_poly.pdbx_strand_id
1 'polypeptide(L)'
;MAKKLKYDYIVIEGNIGTGKTSLAGRLSADFNTRLILERFADNPFLPLFYEQPQRYAFPLELSFLADRYQQLNDELAPQELFQQQTISDYLLSKSLIFANITLKNDENQLYQRLFHIINPHLPKPDILVYL
;
A
#
# COMPACT_ATOMS: atom_id res chain seq x y z
N MET A 1 -26.10 -8.65 -15.36
CA MET A 1 -24.86 -7.91 -15.58
C MET A 1 -24.32 -7.39 -14.27
N ALA A 2 -23.03 -7.51 -14.05
CA ALA A 2 -22.40 -6.94 -12.86
C ALA A 2 -22.47 -5.42 -12.92
N LYS A 3 -22.83 -4.79 -11.80
CA LYS A 3 -22.78 -3.34 -11.66
C LYS A 3 -21.32 -2.89 -11.72
N LYS A 4 -21.07 -1.76 -12.39
CA LYS A 4 -19.76 -1.15 -12.42
C LYS A 4 -19.69 0.00 -11.43
N LEU A 5 -18.55 0.15 -10.78
CA LEU A 5 -18.25 1.32 -9.99
C LEU A 5 -18.00 2.52 -10.88
N LYS A 6 -18.24 3.71 -10.35
CA LYS A 6 -17.98 4.97 -11.08
C LYS A 6 -16.48 5.20 -11.31
N TYR A 7 -15.64 4.64 -10.44
CA TYR A 7 -14.19 4.85 -10.46
C TYR A 7 -13.47 3.55 -10.79
N ASP A 8 -12.36 3.64 -11.51
CA ASP A 8 -11.59 2.47 -11.92
C ASP A 8 -10.61 1.98 -10.85
N TYR A 9 -10.06 2.90 -10.07
CA TYR A 9 -9.12 2.56 -9.01
C TYR A 9 -9.53 3.27 -7.72
N ILE A 10 -9.92 2.49 -6.73
CA ILE A 10 -10.42 2.97 -5.44
C ILE A 10 -9.48 2.45 -4.36
N VAL A 11 -9.03 3.34 -3.48
CA VAL A 11 -8.26 2.96 -2.30
C VAL A 11 -9.07 3.26 -1.05
N ILE A 12 -9.11 2.29 -0.15
CA ILE A 12 -9.76 2.43 1.16
C ILE A 12 -8.66 2.41 2.21
N GLU A 13 -8.47 3.51 2.91
CA GLU A 13 -7.49 3.62 3.97
C GLU A 13 -8.16 3.82 5.32
N GLY A 14 -7.40 3.63 6.38
CA GLY A 14 -7.88 3.80 7.74
C GLY A 14 -6.96 3.11 8.73
N ASN A 15 -7.21 3.35 10.01
CA ASN A 15 -6.44 2.72 11.07
C ASN A 15 -6.77 1.23 11.19
N ILE A 16 -5.92 0.51 11.91
CA ILE A 16 -6.17 -0.89 12.24
C ILE A 16 -7.51 -1.01 12.96
N GLY A 17 -8.32 -1.97 12.55
CA GLY A 17 -9.61 -2.23 13.18
C GLY A 17 -10.77 -1.38 12.69
N THR A 18 -10.58 -0.54 11.65
CA THR A 18 -11.69 0.27 11.09
C THR A 18 -12.58 -0.51 10.14
N GLY A 19 -12.19 -1.72 9.76
CA GLY A 19 -12.96 -2.53 8.82
C GLY A 19 -12.65 -2.28 7.36
N LYS A 20 -11.53 -1.60 7.06
CA LYS A 20 -11.16 -1.26 5.67
C LYS A 20 -10.99 -2.50 4.78
N THR A 21 -10.35 -3.55 5.29
CA THR A 21 -10.15 -4.80 4.54
C THR A 21 -11.48 -5.50 4.29
N SER A 22 -12.36 -5.54 5.29
CA SER A 22 -13.69 -6.12 5.15
C SER A 22 -14.53 -5.36 4.12
N LEU A 23 -14.50 -4.03 4.17
CA LEU A 23 -15.22 -3.20 3.21
C LEU A 23 -14.67 -3.39 1.79
N ALA A 24 -13.35 -3.39 1.63
CA ALA A 24 -12.72 -3.59 0.33
C ALA A 24 -13.11 -4.95 -0.26
N GLY A 25 -13.07 -6.00 0.55
CA GLY A 25 -13.44 -7.34 0.11
C GLY A 25 -14.90 -7.45 -0.30
N ARG A 26 -15.79 -6.82 0.47
CA ARG A 26 -17.22 -6.83 0.16
C ARG A 26 -17.55 -6.07 -1.12
N LEU A 27 -16.96 -4.88 -1.30
CA LEU A 27 -17.16 -4.10 -2.52
C LEU A 27 -16.60 -4.84 -3.72
N SER A 28 -15.43 -5.47 -3.58
CA SER A 28 -14.84 -6.24 -4.66
C SER A 28 -15.73 -7.39 -5.08
N ALA A 29 -16.33 -8.11 -4.12
CA ALA A 29 -17.27 -9.19 -4.42
C ALA A 29 -18.54 -8.67 -5.10
N ASP A 30 -19.12 -7.59 -4.59
CA ASP A 30 -20.37 -7.04 -5.11
C ASP A 30 -20.22 -6.46 -6.54
N PHE A 31 -19.07 -5.88 -6.85
CA PHE A 31 -18.84 -5.24 -8.16
C PHE A 31 -17.90 -6.02 -9.06
N ASN A 32 -17.46 -7.20 -8.64
CA ASN A 32 -16.57 -8.07 -9.40
C ASN A 32 -15.30 -7.34 -9.86
N THR A 33 -14.61 -6.70 -8.91
CA THR A 33 -13.38 -5.98 -9.17
C THR A 33 -12.16 -6.80 -8.76
N ARG A 34 -10.98 -6.36 -9.22
CA ARG A 34 -9.73 -6.85 -8.66
C ARG A 34 -9.58 -6.32 -7.23
N LEU A 35 -9.08 -7.15 -6.34
CA LEU A 35 -8.84 -6.78 -4.94
C LEU A 35 -7.35 -6.88 -4.64
N ILE A 36 -6.79 -5.79 -4.13
CA ILE A 36 -5.40 -5.74 -3.69
C ILE A 36 -5.41 -5.49 -2.18
N LEU A 37 -5.05 -6.50 -1.41
CA LEU A 37 -4.92 -6.39 0.04
C LEU A 37 -3.45 -6.31 0.42
N GLU A 38 -3.14 -5.47 1.40
CA GLU A 38 -1.78 -5.35 1.92
C GLU A 38 -1.31 -6.70 2.44
N ARG A 39 -0.15 -7.13 1.98
CA ARG A 39 0.45 -8.38 2.43
C ARG A 39 1.23 -8.13 3.70
N PHE A 40 0.95 -8.94 4.71
CA PHE A 40 1.76 -9.01 5.92
C PHE A 40 2.68 -10.22 5.80
N ALA A 41 3.51 -10.21 4.76
CA ALA A 41 4.43 -11.30 4.52
C ALA A 41 5.48 -11.37 5.63
N ASP A 42 6.03 -12.57 5.84
CA ASP A 42 7.12 -12.78 6.78
C ASP A 42 8.30 -11.87 6.40
N ASN A 43 8.50 -10.83 7.17
CA ASN A 43 9.57 -9.88 6.93
C ASN A 43 10.76 -10.25 7.82
N PRO A 44 11.94 -10.57 7.22
CA PRO A 44 13.08 -11.00 8.00
C PRO A 44 13.62 -9.93 8.96
N PHE A 45 13.33 -8.65 8.69
CA PHE A 45 13.77 -7.56 9.56
C PHE A 45 12.84 -7.31 10.74
N LEU A 46 11.63 -7.85 10.70
CA LEU A 46 10.65 -7.56 11.76
C LEU A 46 11.07 -8.11 13.13
N PRO A 47 11.50 -9.39 13.27
CA PRO A 47 12.01 -9.88 14.54
C PRO A 47 13.26 -9.13 15.02
N LEU A 48 14.14 -8.78 14.09
CA LEU A 48 15.35 -8.02 14.40
C LEU A 48 15.01 -6.62 14.90
N PHE A 49 13.99 -5.99 14.30
CA PHE A 49 13.52 -4.69 14.74
C PHE A 49 12.98 -4.71 16.16
N TYR A 50 12.23 -5.76 16.53
CA TYR A 50 11.71 -5.86 17.89
C TYR A 50 12.84 -5.99 18.94
N GLU A 51 13.95 -6.62 18.58
CA GLU A 51 15.10 -6.76 19.47
C GLU A 51 15.94 -5.48 19.53
N GLN A 52 16.18 -4.85 18.37
CA GLN A 52 17.04 -3.67 18.24
C GLN A 52 16.38 -2.64 17.30
N PRO A 53 15.36 -1.90 17.78
CA PRO A 53 14.61 -0.99 16.91
C PRO A 53 15.47 0.07 16.23
N GLN A 54 16.45 0.62 16.94
CA GLN A 54 17.28 1.69 16.38
C GLN A 54 18.15 1.21 15.24
N ARG A 55 18.59 -0.03 15.29
CA ARG A 55 19.45 -0.61 14.26
C ARG A 55 18.69 -1.03 13.02
N TYR A 56 17.47 -1.55 13.18
CA TYR A 56 16.76 -2.22 12.12
C TYR A 56 15.54 -1.46 11.61
N ALA A 57 15.25 -0.27 12.14
CA ALA A 57 14.11 0.52 11.69
C ALA A 57 14.22 0.88 10.20
N PHE A 58 15.37 1.34 9.76
CA PHE A 58 15.58 1.74 8.37
C PHE A 58 15.50 0.57 7.40
N PRO A 59 16.23 -0.55 7.61
CA PRO A 59 16.05 -1.73 6.76
C PRO A 59 14.62 -2.25 6.74
N LEU A 60 13.93 -2.24 7.88
CA LEU A 60 12.55 -2.70 7.98
C LEU A 60 11.63 -1.83 7.12
N GLU A 61 11.69 -0.52 7.27
CA GLU A 61 10.84 0.40 6.51
C GLU A 61 11.14 0.34 5.01
N LEU A 62 12.41 0.18 4.64
CA LEU A 62 12.79 0.00 3.24
C LEU A 62 12.23 -1.29 2.66
N SER A 63 12.25 -2.39 3.44
CA SER A 63 11.71 -3.65 2.97
C SER A 63 10.19 -3.57 2.77
N PHE A 64 9.47 -2.90 3.67
CA PHE A 64 8.04 -2.67 3.50
C PHE A 64 7.74 -1.81 2.27
N LEU A 65 8.54 -0.77 2.05
CA LEU A 65 8.37 0.08 0.88
C LEU A 65 8.57 -0.73 -0.41
N ALA A 66 9.62 -1.55 -0.45
CA ALA A 66 9.91 -2.38 -1.61
C ALA A 66 8.78 -3.39 -1.87
N ASP A 67 8.29 -4.06 -0.83
CA ASP A 67 7.22 -5.05 -0.97
C ASP A 67 5.91 -4.40 -1.43
N ARG A 68 5.54 -3.27 -0.85
CA ARG A 68 4.33 -2.54 -1.24
C ARG A 68 4.43 -2.04 -2.68
N TYR A 69 5.57 -1.45 -3.04
CA TYR A 69 5.78 -0.98 -4.41
C TYR A 69 5.72 -2.13 -5.41
N GLN A 70 6.40 -3.23 -5.11
CA GLN A 70 6.42 -4.41 -5.98
C GLN A 70 5.01 -4.96 -6.20
N GLN A 71 4.24 -5.10 -5.14
CA GLN A 71 2.87 -5.59 -5.23
C GLN A 71 2.00 -4.67 -6.09
N LEU A 72 2.04 -3.37 -5.83
CA LEU A 72 1.23 -2.41 -6.58
C LEU A 72 1.67 -2.33 -8.04
N ASN A 73 2.97 -2.35 -8.29
CA ASN A 73 3.49 -2.31 -9.65
C ASN A 73 3.07 -3.56 -10.45
N ASP A 74 3.16 -4.72 -9.84
CA ASP A 74 2.80 -5.98 -10.51
C ASP A 74 1.30 -6.09 -10.76
N GLU A 75 0.48 -5.65 -9.80
CA GLU A 75 -0.97 -5.84 -9.87
C GLU A 75 -1.70 -4.73 -10.59
N LEU A 76 -1.16 -3.51 -10.62
CA LEU A 76 -1.80 -2.38 -11.31
C LEU A 76 -1.37 -2.26 -12.77
N ALA A 77 -0.14 -2.66 -13.12
CA ALA A 77 0.37 -2.56 -14.47
C ALA A 77 -0.46 -3.33 -15.52
N PRO A 78 -0.90 -4.58 -15.26
CA PRO A 78 -1.72 -5.32 -16.22
C PRO A 78 -3.13 -4.76 -16.40
N GLN A 79 -3.55 -3.80 -15.60
CA GLN A 79 -4.88 -3.23 -15.61
C GLN A 79 -5.25 -2.64 -16.98
N GLU A 80 -4.26 -2.07 -17.67
CA GLU A 80 -4.48 -1.49 -19.01
C GLU A 80 -4.97 -2.51 -20.02
N LEU A 81 -4.49 -3.75 -19.92
CA LEU A 81 -4.86 -4.81 -20.85
C LEU A 81 -6.29 -5.30 -20.67
N PHE A 82 -6.78 -5.30 -19.45
CA PHE A 82 -8.08 -5.89 -19.13
C PHE A 82 -9.13 -4.87 -18.67
N GLN A 83 -8.74 -3.61 -18.50
CA GLN A 83 -9.61 -2.53 -18.02
C GLN A 83 -10.44 -2.93 -16.81
N GLN A 84 -9.86 -3.74 -15.95
CA GLN A 84 -10.54 -4.23 -14.76
C GLN A 84 -10.49 -3.19 -13.64
N GLN A 85 -11.64 -2.91 -13.04
CA GLN A 85 -11.70 -2.04 -11.87
C GLN A 85 -10.97 -2.68 -10.70
N THR A 86 -10.36 -1.86 -9.86
CA THR A 86 -9.50 -2.32 -8.76
C THR A 86 -9.84 -1.59 -7.47
N ILE A 87 -9.90 -2.37 -6.38
CA ILE A 87 -10.04 -1.84 -5.02
C ILE A 87 -8.83 -2.31 -4.22
N SER A 88 -8.17 -1.38 -3.55
CA SER A 88 -7.03 -1.67 -2.67
C SER A 88 -7.31 -1.15 -1.27
N ASP A 89 -6.78 -1.83 -0.26
CA ASP A 89 -6.89 -1.39 1.13
C ASP A 89 -5.66 -0.61 1.61
N TYR A 90 -4.80 -0.18 0.70
CA TYR A 90 -3.65 0.67 1.06
C TYR A 90 -3.12 1.47 -0.13
N LEU A 91 -2.40 2.54 0.20
CA LEU A 91 -1.59 3.35 -0.72
C LEU A 91 -0.11 3.24 -0.36
N LEU A 92 0.75 3.43 -1.36
CA LEU A 92 2.19 3.47 -1.09
C LEU A 92 2.56 4.60 -0.12
N SER A 93 1.86 5.72 -0.16
CA SER A 93 2.10 6.86 0.73
C SER A 93 1.95 6.55 2.21
N LYS A 94 1.26 5.45 2.56
CA LYS A 94 1.21 4.94 3.93
C LYS A 94 2.61 4.72 4.49
N SER A 95 3.56 4.33 3.64
CA SER A 95 4.94 4.10 4.03
C SER A 95 5.61 5.36 4.60
N LEU A 96 5.25 6.54 4.09
CA LEU A 96 5.80 7.81 4.60
C LEU A 96 5.38 8.08 6.04
N ILE A 97 4.16 7.72 6.39
CA ILE A 97 3.64 7.93 7.74
C ILE A 97 4.44 7.11 8.75
N PHE A 98 4.67 5.83 8.44
CA PHE A 98 5.45 4.97 9.32
C PHE A 98 6.91 5.40 9.40
N ALA A 99 7.51 5.79 8.28
CA ALA A 99 8.88 6.26 8.25
C ALA A 99 9.07 7.52 9.11
N ASN A 100 8.12 8.44 9.08
CA ASN A 100 8.18 9.66 9.91
C ASN A 100 8.17 9.35 11.41
N ILE A 101 7.53 8.25 11.80
CA ILE A 101 7.44 7.86 13.21
C ILE A 101 8.68 7.10 13.66
N THR A 102 9.24 6.24 12.81
CA THR A 102 10.24 5.26 13.21
C THR A 102 11.67 5.63 12.85
N LEU A 103 11.88 6.48 11.82
CA LEU A 103 13.21 6.77 11.31
C LEU A 103 13.80 8.06 11.88
N LYS A 104 15.14 8.06 12.02
CA LYS A 104 15.90 9.26 12.37
C LYS A 104 15.89 10.23 11.19
N ASN A 105 16.20 11.52 11.46
CA ASN A 105 16.11 12.57 10.46
C ASN A 105 16.83 12.25 9.15
N ASP A 106 18.08 11.83 9.22
CA ASP A 106 18.88 11.54 8.02
C ASP A 106 18.30 10.37 7.22
N GLU A 107 17.93 9.31 7.93
CA GLU A 107 17.32 8.12 7.33
C GLU A 107 15.96 8.46 6.73
N ASN A 108 15.16 9.25 7.43
CA ASN A 108 13.85 9.66 6.93
C ASN A 108 13.95 10.53 5.69
N GLN A 109 14.92 11.44 5.64
CA GLN A 109 15.14 12.27 4.44
C GLN A 109 15.50 11.42 3.23
N LEU A 110 16.39 10.45 3.42
CA LEU A 110 16.75 9.52 2.34
C LEU A 110 15.56 8.67 1.90
N TYR A 111 14.78 8.20 2.87
CA TYR A 111 13.58 7.42 2.60
C TYR A 111 12.56 8.21 1.77
N GLN A 112 12.32 9.46 2.13
CA GLN A 112 11.39 10.33 1.40
C GLN A 112 11.87 10.60 -0.02
N ARG A 113 13.18 10.79 -0.22
CA ARG A 113 13.74 10.94 -1.56
C ARG A 113 13.47 9.71 -2.41
N LEU A 114 13.73 8.54 -1.87
CA LEU A 114 13.47 7.29 -2.57
C LEU A 114 11.98 7.14 -2.90
N PHE A 115 11.11 7.43 -1.93
CA PHE A 115 9.67 7.39 -2.17
C PHE A 115 9.26 8.28 -3.33
N HIS A 116 9.75 9.51 -3.38
CA HIS A 116 9.39 10.44 -4.44
C HIS A 116 9.96 10.07 -5.81
N ILE A 117 11.00 9.25 -5.84
CA ILE A 117 11.53 8.69 -7.09
C ILE A 117 10.63 7.59 -7.62
N ILE A 118 10.18 6.69 -6.76
CA ILE A 118 9.44 5.49 -7.20
C ILE A 118 7.93 5.70 -7.29
N ASN A 119 7.34 6.55 -6.46
CA ASN A 119 5.89 6.72 -6.40
C ASN A 119 5.25 7.18 -7.72
N PRO A 120 5.87 8.07 -8.51
CA PRO A 120 5.29 8.49 -9.80
C PRO A 120 5.15 7.36 -10.82
N HIS A 121 5.84 6.23 -10.63
CA HIS A 121 5.70 5.07 -11.52
C HIS A 121 4.43 4.26 -11.28
N LEU A 122 3.72 4.53 -10.19
CA LEU A 122 2.47 3.86 -9.88
C LEU A 122 1.27 4.71 -10.31
N PRO A 123 0.17 4.07 -10.77
CA PRO A 123 -1.07 4.78 -11.02
C PRO A 123 -1.59 5.44 -9.74
N LYS A 124 -2.24 6.59 -9.91
CA LYS A 124 -2.90 7.28 -8.80
C LYS A 124 -4.33 6.78 -8.68
N PRO A 125 -4.86 6.65 -7.45
CA PRO A 125 -6.26 6.28 -7.30
C PRO A 125 -7.18 7.39 -7.81
N ASP A 126 -8.33 6.98 -8.33
CA ASP A 126 -9.37 7.91 -8.74
C ASP A 126 -10.09 8.49 -7.54
N ILE A 127 -10.20 7.71 -6.47
CA ILE A 127 -10.78 8.16 -5.22
C ILE A 127 -10.13 7.44 -4.03
N LEU A 128 -9.97 8.17 -2.96
CA LEU A 128 -9.50 7.65 -1.69
C LEU A 128 -10.63 7.77 -0.67
N VAL A 129 -11.00 6.63 -0.08
CA VAL A 129 -11.99 6.57 0.99
C VAL A 129 -11.25 6.35 2.32
N TYR A 130 -11.44 7.25 3.26
CA TYR A 130 -10.82 7.14 4.58
C TYR A 130 -11.87 6.75 5.61
N LEU A 131 -11.63 5.65 6.31
CA LEU A 131 -12.52 5.15 7.37
C LEU A 131 -12.06 5.59 8.75
#